data_dc248e9ef126a5a189a2f4febfdb05a2
#
_entry.id   dc248e9ef126a5a189a2f4febfdb05a2
#
_cell.length_a   1.000
_cell.length_b   1.000
_cell.length_c   1.000
_cell.angle_alpha   90.00
_cell.angle_beta   90.00
_cell.angle_gamma   90.00
#
_symmetry.space_group_name_H-M   'P 1'
#
loop_
_entity.id
_entity.type
_entity.pdbx_description
1 polymer ?
#
loop_
_entity_poly.entity_id
_entity_poly.type
_entity_poly.pdbx_seq_one_letter_code
_entity_poly.pdbx_strand_id
1 'polypeptide(L)'
;PYGGGSSVCGGVETDVGGDYVGVISLDMKNLNQIIEIDKDSRTASIQGGILGPELESKLKEYDLTMRHYPQSFEFSTLGGWIATRSGGHYATLYTHIDDFVESLKMITPSGLFETRRLPGSGAGPSPDRFAIGSEGIMGIITEASMRLQDRPTYRSSATVEFQAYEDALNALRQISQSGLFPSNCRVLDSNEALLNGAGDGSRHLLIL
;
A
#
# COMPACT_ATOMS: atom_id res chain seq x y z
N PRO A 1 1.64 -11.21 15.24
CA PRO A 1 2.08 -11.51 13.87
C PRO A 1 3.24 -10.61 13.47
N TYR A 2 4.24 -11.19 12.81
CA TYR A 2 5.41 -10.51 12.31
C TYR A 2 5.47 -10.67 10.78
N GLY A 3 5.26 -9.56 10.05
CA GLY A 3 5.41 -9.49 8.59
C GLY A 3 6.84 -9.08 8.22
N GLY A 4 7.04 -7.84 7.79
CA GLY A 4 8.35 -7.30 7.45
C GLY A 4 9.07 -6.56 8.59
N GLY A 5 8.44 -6.38 9.74
CA GLY A 5 9.03 -5.66 10.88
C GLY A 5 9.22 -4.16 10.66
N SER A 6 8.58 -3.57 9.64
CA SER A 6 8.77 -2.19 9.19
C SER A 6 7.79 -1.17 9.79
N SER A 7 7.03 -1.55 10.82
CA SER A 7 6.06 -0.65 11.47
C SER A 7 6.77 0.55 12.11
N VAL A 8 6.41 1.75 11.69
CA VAL A 8 6.97 3.01 12.21
C VAL A 8 6.53 3.27 13.64
N CYS A 9 5.33 2.78 14.02
CA CYS A 9 4.76 2.96 15.35
C CYS A 9 5.22 1.89 16.36
N GLY A 10 6.16 1.02 15.99
CA GLY A 10 6.61 -0.07 16.85
C GLY A 10 5.56 -1.15 17.12
N GLY A 11 4.53 -1.27 16.28
CA GLY A 11 3.42 -2.23 16.48
C GLY A 11 3.82 -3.71 16.46
N VAL A 12 5.07 -4.01 16.11
CA VAL A 12 5.64 -5.38 16.16
C VAL A 12 6.47 -5.63 17.43
N GLU A 13 6.66 -4.62 18.26
CA GLU A 13 7.38 -4.77 19.53
C GLU A 13 6.67 -5.72 20.46
N THR A 14 7.46 -6.53 21.17
CA THR A 14 6.96 -7.55 22.10
C THR A 14 6.92 -7.09 23.55
N ASP A 15 7.40 -5.90 23.83
CA ASP A 15 7.36 -5.29 25.16
C ASP A 15 6.01 -4.59 25.39
N VAL A 16 5.00 -5.42 25.67
CA VAL A 16 3.61 -4.95 25.82
C VAL A 16 3.24 -4.61 27.27
N GLY A 17 4.17 -4.79 28.21
CA GLY A 17 3.88 -4.64 29.64
C GLY A 17 2.85 -5.66 30.17
N GLY A 18 2.53 -5.59 31.48
CA GLY A 18 1.50 -6.42 32.10
C GLY A 18 2.00 -7.81 32.58
N ASP A 19 1.08 -8.60 33.13
CA ASP A 19 1.37 -9.89 33.77
C ASP A 19 1.24 -11.07 32.77
N TYR A 20 1.88 -10.96 31.60
CA TYR A 20 1.92 -12.04 30.63
C TYR A 20 3.00 -13.05 30.94
N VAL A 21 2.67 -14.34 30.77
CA VAL A 21 3.63 -15.46 30.96
C VAL A 21 4.71 -15.44 29.86
N GLY A 22 4.42 -14.86 28.69
CA GLY A 22 5.36 -14.73 27.58
C GLY A 22 4.69 -14.17 26.34
N VAL A 23 5.49 -13.94 25.31
CA VAL A 23 5.06 -13.44 24.00
C VAL A 23 5.44 -14.43 22.92
N ILE A 24 4.54 -14.65 21.96
CA ILE A 24 4.78 -15.49 20.78
C ILE A 24 4.85 -14.59 19.55
N SER A 25 5.99 -14.59 18.88
CA SER A 25 6.14 -13.98 17.56
C SER A 25 5.78 -14.99 16.48
N LEU A 26 4.76 -14.69 15.67
CA LEU A 26 4.36 -15.51 14.54
C LEU A 26 4.89 -14.90 13.25
N ASP A 27 5.93 -15.51 12.68
CA ASP A 27 6.52 -15.10 11.41
C ASP A 27 5.64 -15.52 10.24
N MET A 28 5.18 -14.55 9.45
CA MET A 28 4.24 -14.73 8.34
C MET A 28 4.90 -15.14 7.02
N LYS A 29 6.23 -15.25 6.95
CA LYS A 29 7.00 -15.45 5.69
C LYS A 29 6.59 -16.68 4.87
N ASN A 30 6.03 -17.71 5.51
CA ASN A 30 5.60 -18.92 4.82
C ASN A 30 4.21 -18.78 4.15
N LEU A 31 3.48 -17.71 4.44
CA LEU A 31 2.22 -17.35 3.77
C LEU A 31 2.51 -16.36 2.63
N ASN A 32 3.23 -16.80 1.60
CA ASN A 32 3.75 -15.94 0.53
C ASN A 32 3.29 -16.34 -0.88
N GLN A 33 2.16 -17.06 -0.99
CA GLN A 33 1.66 -17.51 -2.29
C GLN A 33 0.62 -16.55 -2.86
N ILE A 34 0.61 -16.42 -4.19
CA ILE A 34 -0.57 -15.99 -4.93
C ILE A 34 -1.37 -17.26 -5.21
N ILE A 35 -2.55 -17.36 -4.64
CA ILE A 35 -3.40 -18.57 -4.69
C ILE A 35 -4.16 -18.63 -6.00
N GLU A 36 -4.67 -17.50 -6.45
CA GLU A 36 -5.48 -17.37 -7.65
C GLU A 36 -5.24 -16.02 -8.33
N ILE A 37 -5.21 -15.98 -9.63
CA ILE A 37 -5.25 -14.77 -10.44
C ILE A 37 -6.42 -14.87 -11.42
N ASP A 38 -7.37 -13.96 -11.31
CA ASP A 38 -8.45 -13.75 -12.27
C ASP A 38 -8.09 -12.53 -13.14
N LYS A 39 -7.67 -12.80 -14.37
CA LYS A 39 -7.28 -11.76 -15.33
C LYS A 39 -8.48 -10.96 -15.85
N ASP A 40 -9.62 -11.61 -15.99
CA ASP A 40 -10.82 -10.96 -16.53
C ASP A 40 -11.36 -9.94 -15.54
N SER A 41 -11.41 -10.31 -14.27
CA SER A 41 -11.82 -9.42 -13.16
C SER A 41 -10.70 -8.52 -12.66
N ARG A 42 -9.46 -8.76 -13.09
CA ARG A 42 -8.23 -8.09 -12.58
C ARG A 42 -8.15 -8.16 -11.06
N THR A 43 -8.23 -9.36 -10.53
CA THR A 43 -8.13 -9.62 -9.09
C THR A 43 -7.20 -10.79 -8.81
N ALA A 44 -6.65 -10.84 -7.61
CA ALA A 44 -5.89 -11.99 -7.15
C ALA A 44 -6.16 -12.29 -5.68
N SER A 45 -6.20 -13.57 -5.34
CA SER A 45 -6.21 -14.05 -3.95
C SER A 45 -4.75 -14.28 -3.52
N ILE A 46 -4.32 -13.56 -2.48
CA ILE A 46 -2.90 -13.43 -2.13
C ILE A 46 -2.74 -13.62 -0.63
N GLN A 47 -1.74 -14.39 -0.23
CA GLN A 47 -1.40 -14.61 1.16
C GLN A 47 -0.69 -13.41 1.79
N GLY A 48 -0.98 -13.16 3.07
CA GLY A 48 -0.60 -11.93 3.76
C GLY A 48 0.90 -11.76 4.06
N GLY A 49 1.69 -12.82 4.01
CA GLY A 49 3.14 -12.78 4.27
C GLY A 49 4.01 -12.49 3.06
N ILE A 50 3.44 -12.34 1.86
CA ILE A 50 4.20 -12.02 0.65
C ILE A 50 4.80 -10.62 0.72
N LEU A 51 6.08 -10.49 0.35
CA LEU A 51 6.77 -9.20 0.27
C LEU A 51 6.43 -8.47 -1.03
N GLY A 52 6.49 -7.13 -1.01
CA GLY A 52 6.19 -6.28 -2.17
C GLY A 52 6.93 -6.66 -3.45
N PRO A 53 8.27 -6.77 -3.44
CA PRO A 53 9.03 -7.15 -4.63
C PRO A 53 8.66 -8.53 -5.18
N GLU A 54 8.44 -9.51 -4.31
CA GLU A 54 8.02 -10.85 -4.71
C GLU A 54 6.62 -10.84 -5.36
N LEU A 55 5.69 -10.11 -4.75
CA LEU A 55 4.34 -9.94 -5.28
C LEU A 55 4.36 -9.33 -6.68
N GLU A 56 5.01 -8.18 -6.86
CA GLU A 56 5.10 -7.51 -8.15
C GLU A 56 5.84 -8.33 -9.21
N SER A 57 6.87 -9.09 -8.82
CA SER A 57 7.58 -10.00 -9.73
C SER A 57 6.67 -11.10 -10.26
N LYS A 58 5.88 -11.72 -9.39
CA LYS A 58 4.91 -12.78 -9.78
C LYS A 58 3.79 -12.20 -10.64
N LEU A 59 3.24 -11.03 -10.30
CA LEU A 59 2.17 -10.38 -11.09
C LEU A 59 2.65 -9.94 -12.48
N LYS A 60 3.93 -9.57 -12.61
CA LYS A 60 4.53 -9.18 -13.89
C LYS A 60 4.44 -10.28 -14.95
N GLU A 61 4.49 -11.54 -14.56
CA GLU A 61 4.36 -12.69 -15.48
C GLU A 61 3.00 -12.74 -16.17
N TYR A 62 2.01 -12.04 -15.61
CA TYR A 62 0.64 -11.95 -16.11
C TYR A 62 0.30 -10.60 -16.73
N ASP A 63 1.29 -9.71 -16.91
CA ASP A 63 1.13 -8.31 -17.32
C ASP A 63 0.27 -7.48 -16.35
N LEU A 64 0.21 -7.89 -15.09
CA LEU A 64 -0.55 -7.25 -14.03
C LEU A 64 0.37 -6.61 -12.99
N THR A 65 -0.20 -5.70 -12.22
CA THR A 65 0.47 -5.02 -11.08
C THR A 65 -0.57 -4.64 -10.04
N MET A 66 -0.21 -4.66 -8.78
CA MET A 66 -1.03 -4.06 -7.74
C MET A 66 -0.80 -2.55 -7.66
N ARG A 67 0.39 -2.10 -8.01
CA ARG A 67 0.76 -0.68 -8.06
C ARG A 67 0.62 0.04 -6.71
N HIS A 68 0.80 -0.71 -5.64
CA HIS A 68 0.84 -0.17 -4.29
C HIS A 68 2.28 -0.22 -3.77
N TYR A 69 2.90 0.94 -3.64
CA TYR A 69 4.31 1.09 -3.25
C TYR A 69 4.42 1.96 -1.99
N PRO A 70 4.18 1.40 -0.79
CA PRO A 70 4.46 2.13 0.44
C PRO A 70 5.96 2.39 0.59
N GLN A 71 6.37 3.31 1.45
CA GLN A 71 7.78 3.66 1.64
C GLN A 71 8.64 2.44 2.02
N SER A 72 8.08 1.50 2.77
CA SER A 72 8.74 0.25 3.17
C SER A 72 8.52 -0.92 2.20
N PHE A 73 8.15 -0.66 0.95
CA PHE A 73 7.75 -1.67 -0.05
C PHE A 73 8.66 -2.89 -0.10
N GLU A 74 9.97 -2.67 -0.05
CA GLU A 74 10.97 -3.75 -0.19
C GLU A 74 11.01 -4.70 1.02
N PHE A 75 10.56 -4.25 2.17
CA PHE A 75 10.67 -4.95 3.45
C PHE A 75 9.33 -5.28 4.08
N SER A 76 8.23 -4.82 3.53
CA SER A 76 6.90 -4.98 4.11
C SER A 76 6.04 -5.98 3.34
N THR A 77 5.07 -6.54 4.04
CA THR A 77 4.21 -7.60 3.52
C THR A 77 2.80 -7.09 3.25
N LEU A 78 2.06 -7.77 2.37
CA LEU A 78 0.67 -7.47 2.06
C LEU A 78 -0.21 -7.40 3.32
N GLY A 79 -0.12 -8.39 4.20
CA GLY A 79 -0.88 -8.40 5.46
C GLY A 79 -0.52 -7.23 6.37
N GLY A 80 0.76 -6.83 6.37
CA GLY A 80 1.21 -5.63 7.07
C GLY A 80 0.61 -4.36 6.48
N TRP A 81 0.55 -4.22 5.16
CA TRP A 81 -0.08 -3.06 4.49
C TRP A 81 -1.55 -2.94 4.85
N ILE A 82 -2.27 -4.07 4.87
CA ILE A 82 -3.70 -4.09 5.24
C ILE A 82 -3.86 -3.75 6.72
N ALA A 83 -3.06 -4.34 7.59
CA ALA A 83 -3.13 -4.12 9.04
C ALA A 83 -2.86 -2.66 9.42
N THR A 84 -1.92 -1.99 8.75
CA THR A 84 -1.56 -0.58 9.02
C THR A 84 -2.33 0.43 8.18
N ARG A 85 -3.18 -0.02 7.26
CA ARG A 85 -3.87 0.84 6.27
C ARG A 85 -2.89 1.71 5.49
N SER A 86 -1.85 1.09 4.95
CA SER A 86 -0.73 1.78 4.33
C SER A 86 -1.13 2.63 3.11
N GLY A 87 -0.41 3.73 2.92
CA GLY A 87 -0.49 4.57 1.72
C GLY A 87 0.65 4.25 0.74
N GLY A 88 0.35 4.30 -0.55
CA GLY A 88 1.34 4.17 -1.62
C GLY A 88 1.87 5.52 -2.08
N HIS A 89 3.08 5.54 -2.63
CA HIS A 89 3.76 6.77 -3.07
C HIS A 89 3.57 7.12 -4.55
N TYR A 90 3.23 6.13 -5.39
CA TYR A 90 3.19 6.28 -6.84
C TYR A 90 1.79 6.15 -7.41
N ALA A 91 0.82 6.78 -6.77
CA ALA A 91 -0.55 6.88 -7.28
C ALA A 91 -1.23 8.10 -6.69
N THR A 92 -2.02 8.80 -7.51
CA THR A 92 -2.86 9.91 -7.09
C THR A 92 -4.34 9.55 -7.08
N LEU A 93 -4.72 8.40 -7.68
CA LEU A 93 -6.09 7.90 -7.69
C LEU A 93 -6.34 6.87 -6.59
N TYR A 94 -5.54 5.80 -6.57
CA TYR A 94 -5.62 4.74 -5.56
C TYR A 94 -4.39 4.82 -4.68
N THR A 95 -4.51 5.46 -3.53
CA THR A 95 -3.36 5.74 -2.65
C THR A 95 -3.31 4.83 -1.45
N HIS A 96 -4.45 4.42 -0.92
CA HIS A 96 -4.53 3.60 0.27
C HIS A 96 -4.82 2.15 -0.08
N ILE A 97 -4.29 1.23 0.73
CA ILE A 97 -4.47 -0.21 0.53
C ILE A 97 -5.95 -0.62 0.52
N ASP A 98 -6.81 0.09 1.21
CA ASP A 98 -8.24 -0.17 1.27
C ASP A 98 -8.98 0.09 -0.06
N ASP A 99 -8.35 0.81 -1.01
CA ASP A 99 -8.86 0.94 -2.37
C ASP A 99 -8.66 -0.35 -3.20
N PHE A 100 -7.76 -1.23 -2.74
CA PHE A 100 -7.41 -2.46 -3.44
C PHE A 100 -8.00 -3.71 -2.80
N VAL A 101 -8.38 -3.68 -1.52
CA VAL A 101 -8.94 -4.85 -0.83
C VAL A 101 -10.39 -5.07 -1.25
N GLU A 102 -10.70 -6.26 -1.78
CA GLU A 102 -12.07 -6.69 -2.09
C GLU A 102 -12.64 -7.65 -1.05
N SER A 103 -11.78 -8.46 -0.43
CA SER A 103 -12.13 -9.31 0.70
C SER A 103 -10.87 -9.72 1.45
N LEU A 104 -11.04 -10.21 2.67
CA LEU A 104 -9.92 -10.73 3.46
C LEU A 104 -10.34 -11.94 4.30
N LYS A 105 -9.33 -12.74 4.65
CA LYS A 105 -9.41 -13.82 5.63
C LYS A 105 -8.46 -13.52 6.79
N MET A 106 -8.97 -13.68 7.98
CA MET A 106 -8.23 -13.41 9.21
C MET A 106 -8.56 -14.49 10.25
N ILE A 107 -7.55 -14.95 10.96
CA ILE A 107 -7.72 -15.80 12.13
C ILE A 107 -7.87 -14.91 13.36
N THR A 108 -8.99 -15.01 14.03
CA THR A 108 -9.31 -14.26 15.25
C THR A 108 -9.40 -15.20 16.45
N PRO A 109 -9.39 -14.70 17.68
CA PRO A 109 -9.65 -15.53 18.87
C PRO A 109 -11.00 -16.26 18.83
N SER A 110 -11.97 -15.75 18.09
CA SER A 110 -13.31 -16.35 17.92
C SER A 110 -13.41 -17.32 16.74
N GLY A 111 -12.33 -17.50 15.97
CA GLY A 111 -12.28 -18.36 14.79
C GLY A 111 -11.99 -17.61 13.50
N LEU A 112 -12.33 -18.24 12.38
CA LEU A 112 -12.12 -17.65 11.04
C LEU A 112 -13.08 -16.49 10.82
N PHE A 113 -12.51 -15.33 10.47
CA PHE A 113 -13.22 -14.18 9.93
C PHE A 113 -12.94 -14.10 8.43
N GLU A 114 -13.98 -14.23 7.63
CA GLU A 114 -13.89 -14.19 6.18
C GLU A 114 -14.99 -13.28 5.62
N THR A 115 -14.58 -12.35 4.77
CA THR A 115 -15.51 -11.44 4.12
C THR A 115 -15.81 -11.90 2.70
N ARG A 116 -16.93 -11.42 2.15
CA ARG A 116 -17.33 -11.80 0.79
C ARG A 116 -16.47 -11.07 -0.24
N ARG A 117 -15.97 -11.81 -1.23
CA ARG A 117 -15.31 -11.24 -2.41
C ARG A 117 -16.35 -10.56 -3.29
N LEU A 118 -16.55 -9.27 -3.09
CA LEU A 118 -17.47 -8.45 -3.85
C LEU A 118 -16.78 -7.15 -4.26
N PRO A 119 -16.84 -6.78 -5.54
CA PRO A 119 -16.39 -5.46 -5.99
C PRO A 119 -17.34 -4.40 -5.43
N GLY A 120 -16.90 -3.59 -4.50
CA GLY A 120 -17.62 -2.45 -3.92
C GLY A 120 -19.10 -2.71 -3.65
N SER A 121 -19.46 -3.07 -2.42
CA SER A 121 -20.85 -3.29 -2.01
C SER A 121 -21.41 -2.10 -1.26
N GLY A 122 -22.62 -1.66 -1.59
CA GLY A 122 -23.40 -0.69 -0.83
C GLY A 122 -24.25 -1.28 0.29
N ALA A 123 -24.12 -2.59 0.57
CA ALA A 123 -24.94 -3.31 1.53
C ALA A 123 -24.37 -3.23 2.96
N GLY A 124 -24.73 -2.19 3.68
CA GLY A 124 -24.40 -2.00 5.10
C GLY A 124 -22.93 -1.66 5.38
N PRO A 125 -22.50 -1.71 6.65
CA PRO A 125 -21.10 -1.50 7.02
C PRO A 125 -20.20 -2.55 6.38
N SER A 126 -19.03 -2.15 5.84
CA SER A 126 -18.06 -3.09 5.27
C SER A 126 -17.26 -3.76 6.38
N PRO A 127 -17.33 -5.09 6.50
CA PRO A 127 -16.50 -5.80 7.48
C PRO A 127 -15.02 -5.76 7.11
N ASP A 128 -14.65 -5.60 5.84
CA ASP A 128 -13.27 -5.41 5.40
C ASP A 128 -12.67 -4.15 6.01
N ARG A 129 -13.39 -3.03 5.91
CA ARG A 129 -12.95 -1.74 6.45
C ARG A 129 -12.84 -1.72 7.97
N PHE A 130 -13.52 -2.65 8.65
CA PHE A 130 -13.37 -2.84 10.07
C PHE A 130 -12.03 -3.51 10.43
N ALA A 131 -11.57 -4.44 9.60
CA ALA A 131 -10.30 -5.16 9.79
C ALA A 131 -9.10 -4.37 9.26
N ILE A 132 -9.26 -3.59 8.17
CA ILE A 132 -8.20 -2.76 7.58
C ILE A 132 -7.82 -1.65 8.57
N GLY A 133 -6.54 -1.53 8.88
CA GLY A 133 -6.03 -0.56 9.85
C GLY A 133 -6.20 -0.98 11.31
N SER A 134 -6.50 -2.26 11.56
CA SER A 134 -6.64 -2.80 12.93
C SER A 134 -5.31 -3.06 13.65
N GLU A 135 -4.17 -2.87 12.99
CA GLU A 135 -2.81 -3.02 13.56
C GLU A 135 -2.56 -4.40 14.23
N GLY A 136 -3.31 -5.43 13.79
CA GLY A 136 -3.20 -6.78 14.33
C GLY A 136 -4.00 -7.05 15.61
N ILE A 137 -4.69 -6.05 16.19
CA ILE A 137 -5.44 -6.24 17.45
C ILE A 137 -6.66 -7.15 17.30
N MET A 138 -7.17 -7.32 16.10
CA MET A 138 -8.36 -8.15 15.84
C MET A 138 -8.01 -9.59 15.47
N GLY A 139 -6.80 -9.83 14.96
CA GLY A 139 -6.39 -11.14 14.52
C GLY A 139 -5.25 -11.08 13.49
N ILE A 140 -5.01 -12.22 12.84
CA ILE A 140 -3.91 -12.45 11.93
C ILE A 140 -4.46 -12.51 10.50
N ILE A 141 -4.14 -11.55 9.66
CA ILE A 141 -4.54 -11.52 8.25
C ILE A 141 -3.73 -12.56 7.49
N THR A 142 -4.40 -13.60 7.01
CA THR A 142 -3.76 -14.73 6.32
C THR A 142 -3.83 -14.62 4.81
N GLU A 143 -4.92 -14.03 4.29
CA GLU A 143 -5.17 -13.93 2.85
C GLU A 143 -6.05 -12.71 2.56
N ALA A 144 -5.88 -12.11 1.39
CA ALA A 144 -6.78 -11.09 0.89
C ALA A 144 -7.00 -11.22 -0.62
N SER A 145 -8.20 -10.90 -1.07
CA SER A 145 -8.49 -10.70 -2.50
C SER A 145 -8.22 -9.24 -2.83
N MET A 146 -7.31 -9.04 -3.78
CA MET A 146 -6.79 -7.73 -4.12
C MET A 146 -7.16 -7.35 -5.55
N ARG A 147 -7.56 -6.10 -5.74
CA ARG A 147 -7.72 -5.49 -7.07
C ARG A 147 -6.36 -5.28 -7.71
N LEU A 148 -6.25 -5.63 -8.98
CA LEU A 148 -5.07 -5.44 -9.80
C LEU A 148 -5.33 -4.42 -10.90
N GLN A 149 -4.25 -4.00 -11.56
CA GLN A 149 -4.26 -3.11 -12.71
C GLN A 149 -3.41 -3.70 -13.82
N ASP A 150 -3.70 -3.32 -15.08
CA ASP A 150 -2.80 -3.61 -16.18
C ASP A 150 -1.48 -2.87 -15.97
N ARG A 151 -0.38 -3.46 -16.37
CA ARG A 151 0.92 -2.76 -16.37
C ARG A 151 0.90 -1.65 -17.40
N PRO A 152 1.42 -0.46 -17.06
CA PRO A 152 1.48 0.64 -18.02
C PRO A 152 2.43 0.28 -19.17
N THR A 153 1.95 0.44 -20.40
CA THR A 153 2.73 0.23 -21.63
C THR A 153 3.59 1.43 -21.97
N TYR A 154 3.19 2.62 -21.54
CA TYR A 154 3.92 3.87 -21.77
C TYR A 154 4.22 4.54 -20.43
N ARG A 155 5.39 5.13 -20.36
CA ARG A 155 5.82 5.96 -19.23
C ARG A 155 6.43 7.25 -19.77
N SER A 156 6.07 8.35 -19.14
CA SER A 156 6.70 9.64 -19.35
C SER A 156 6.88 10.29 -17.98
N SER A 157 7.94 11.04 -17.82
CA SER A 157 8.18 11.82 -16.60
C SER A 157 8.61 13.23 -16.99
N ALA A 158 8.30 14.17 -16.13
CA ALA A 158 8.72 15.56 -16.30
C ALA A 158 9.08 16.18 -14.94
N THR A 159 10.05 17.07 -14.95
CA THR A 159 10.35 17.95 -13.83
C THR A 159 10.16 19.38 -14.30
N VAL A 160 9.32 20.13 -13.60
CA VAL A 160 9.04 21.53 -13.89
C VAL A 160 9.64 22.39 -12.78
N GLU A 161 10.40 23.41 -13.15
CA GLU A 161 11.07 24.32 -12.22
C GLU A 161 10.27 25.59 -12.01
N PHE A 162 10.21 26.04 -10.76
CA PHE A 162 9.55 27.28 -10.36
C PHE A 162 10.49 28.18 -9.54
N GLN A 163 10.35 29.49 -9.70
CA GLN A 163 11.07 30.47 -8.89
C GLN A 163 10.42 30.67 -7.54
N ALA A 164 9.07 30.74 -7.53
CA ALA A 164 8.27 30.88 -6.32
C ALA A 164 7.62 29.55 -5.95
N TYR A 165 7.65 29.23 -4.68
CA TYR A 165 7.04 28.00 -4.14
C TYR A 165 5.53 27.97 -4.34
N GLU A 166 4.89 29.12 -4.20
CA GLU A 166 3.45 29.30 -4.39
C GLU A 166 3.00 28.93 -5.81
N ASP A 167 3.84 29.22 -6.83
CA ASP A 167 3.53 28.84 -8.21
C ASP A 167 3.58 27.32 -8.40
N ALA A 168 4.54 26.64 -7.76
CA ALA A 168 4.61 25.19 -7.75
C ALA A 168 3.38 24.58 -7.06
N LEU A 169 2.95 25.12 -5.92
CA LEU A 169 1.75 24.68 -5.22
C LEU A 169 0.48 24.90 -6.04
N ASN A 170 0.36 26.04 -6.73
CA ASN A 170 -0.76 26.31 -7.62
C ASN A 170 -0.82 25.34 -8.80
N ALA A 171 0.32 25.01 -9.41
CA ALA A 171 0.41 24.00 -10.46
C ALA A 171 -0.01 22.62 -9.94
N LEU A 172 0.51 22.20 -8.78
CA LEU A 172 0.12 20.96 -8.11
C LEU A 172 -1.39 20.90 -7.88
N ARG A 173 -1.99 21.97 -7.35
CA ARG A 173 -3.43 22.05 -7.12
C ARG A 173 -4.22 21.88 -8.41
N GLN A 174 -3.82 22.55 -9.50
CA GLN A 174 -4.49 22.45 -10.79
C GLN A 174 -4.43 21.02 -11.33
N ILE A 175 -3.29 20.35 -11.22
CA ILE A 175 -3.14 18.93 -11.63
C ILE A 175 -4.02 18.03 -10.78
N SER A 176 -4.00 18.19 -9.46
CA SER A 176 -4.82 17.39 -8.54
C SER A 176 -6.32 17.52 -8.81
N GLN A 177 -6.75 18.70 -9.26
CA GLN A 177 -8.17 19.00 -9.56
C GLN A 177 -8.54 18.69 -11.02
N SER A 178 -7.58 18.37 -11.89
CA SER A 178 -7.82 18.17 -13.32
C SER A 178 -8.47 16.82 -13.67
N GLY A 179 -8.39 15.83 -12.77
CA GLY A 179 -8.81 14.46 -13.06
C GLY A 179 -7.81 13.65 -13.92
N LEU A 180 -6.59 14.15 -14.14
CA LEU A 180 -5.56 13.46 -14.94
C LEU A 180 -4.89 12.30 -14.19
N PHE A 181 -4.89 12.33 -12.86
CA PHE A 181 -4.34 11.29 -12.00
C PHE A 181 -2.94 10.77 -12.41
N PRO A 182 -1.91 11.63 -12.47
CA PRO A 182 -0.56 11.17 -12.75
C PRO A 182 -0.10 10.15 -11.71
N SER A 183 0.77 9.23 -12.10
CA SER A 183 1.28 8.21 -11.18
C SER A 183 2.20 8.78 -10.09
N ASN A 184 2.78 9.93 -10.32
CA ASN A 184 3.50 10.73 -9.33
C ASN A 184 3.15 12.20 -9.52
N CYS A 185 3.02 12.94 -8.43
CA CYS A 185 2.81 14.37 -8.45
C CYS A 185 3.31 14.94 -7.13
N ARG A 186 4.54 15.43 -7.12
CA ARG A 186 5.24 15.86 -5.90
C ARG A 186 5.91 17.20 -6.12
N VAL A 187 5.72 18.12 -5.18
CA VAL A 187 6.51 19.35 -5.09
C VAL A 187 7.63 19.14 -4.08
N LEU A 188 8.84 19.51 -4.48
CA LEU A 188 10.00 19.68 -3.61
C LEU A 188 10.29 21.17 -3.49
N ASP A 189 10.49 21.68 -2.28
CA ASP A 189 11.05 23.00 -2.13
C ASP A 189 12.55 22.99 -2.52
N SER A 190 13.14 24.20 -2.64
CA SER A 190 14.52 24.30 -3.11
C SER A 190 15.52 23.60 -2.19
N ASN A 191 15.30 23.60 -0.86
CA ASN A 191 16.17 22.93 0.09
C ASN A 191 16.01 21.41 0.02
N GLU A 192 14.78 20.93 -0.06
CA GLU A 192 14.50 19.50 -0.24
C GLU A 192 15.06 18.98 -1.57
N ALA A 193 14.93 19.77 -2.65
CA ALA A 193 15.52 19.45 -3.95
C ALA A 193 17.05 19.30 -3.87
N LEU A 194 17.72 20.20 -3.15
CA LEU A 194 19.17 20.13 -2.91
C LEU A 194 19.54 18.90 -2.07
N LEU A 195 18.85 18.68 -0.94
CA LEU A 195 19.16 17.58 -0.01
C LEU A 195 18.98 16.21 -0.67
N ASN A 196 18.02 16.07 -1.59
CA ASN A 196 17.78 14.84 -2.33
C ASN A 196 18.60 14.72 -3.64
N GLY A 197 19.46 15.69 -3.95
CA GLY A 197 20.25 15.70 -5.17
C GLY A 197 19.41 15.85 -6.46
N ALA A 198 18.18 16.36 -6.33
CA ALA A 198 17.29 16.60 -7.46
C ALA A 198 17.48 17.95 -8.14
N GLY A 199 18.21 18.87 -7.50
CA GLY A 199 18.49 20.22 -7.96
C GLY A 199 19.65 20.88 -7.20
N ASP A 200 20.00 22.10 -7.59
CA ASP A 200 21.09 22.89 -6.98
C ASP A 200 20.63 23.78 -5.81
N GLY A 201 19.36 23.70 -5.41
CA GLY A 201 18.78 24.52 -4.34
C GLY A 201 18.29 25.90 -4.80
N SER A 202 18.38 26.23 -6.08
CA SER A 202 17.94 27.54 -6.60
C SER A 202 16.46 27.57 -7.03
N ARG A 203 15.82 26.41 -7.19
CA ARG A 203 14.48 26.26 -7.72
C ARG A 203 13.64 25.28 -6.90
N HIS A 204 12.34 25.51 -6.92
CA HIS A 204 11.33 24.57 -6.45
C HIS A 204 10.95 23.66 -7.61
N LEU A 205 10.77 22.37 -7.35
CA LEU A 205 10.55 21.37 -8.41
C LEU A 205 9.16 20.75 -8.27
N LEU A 206 8.45 20.59 -9.39
CA LEU A 206 7.27 19.73 -9.49
C LEU A 206 7.65 18.51 -10.34
N ILE A 207 7.59 17.34 -9.74
CA ILE A 207 7.93 16.05 -10.36
C ILE A 207 6.63 15.34 -10.73
N LEU A 208 6.55 14.91 -12.01
CA LEU A 208 5.41 14.21 -12.59
C LEU A 208 5.84 12.86 -13.19
#